data_b8f4e1fc8f129c3090f2a45a78f4f4ee
#
_entry.id   b8f4e1fc8f129c3090f2a45a78f4f4ee
#
_cell.length_a   1.000
_cell.length_b   1.000
_cell.length_c   1.000
_cell.angle_alpha   90.00
_cell.angle_beta   90.00
_cell.angle_gamma   90.00
#
_symmetry.space_group_name_H-M   'P 1'
#
loop_
_entity.id
_entity.type
_entity.pdbx_description
1 polymer ?
#
loop_
_entity_poly.entity_id
_entity_poly.type
_entity_poly.pdbx_seq_one_letter_code
_entity_poly.pdbx_strand_id
1 'polypeptide(L)'
;IDLHIKSGETIGIIGGTGCGKSSFVNLISRLYDVKDGSVCVGGVDVREYDIETLRDEVSVVLQKNVLFSGTILDNLRWGDDNATKEECIEACKQACADEFIERMPDKYDTWIEQGGTNVSGGQRQRLCIARALLKHPKVLILDDSTSAVDTATDAKIKQAFATKIPGTTKLIVSQRISSIQDADRILVLDNGEISGFDTHEKLIESNKVYREIYEVQTQGGGDFDEQKGGEDNE
;
A
#
# COMPACT_ATOMS: atom_id res chain seq x y z
N ILE A 1 2.85 3.70 21.78
CA ILE A 1 3.71 3.75 20.59
C ILE A 1 4.45 5.09 20.63
N ASP A 2 5.78 5.03 20.55
CA ASP A 2 6.65 6.18 20.34
C ASP A 2 7.48 5.94 19.08
N LEU A 3 7.24 6.73 18.02
CA LEU A 3 7.78 6.50 16.70
C LEU A 3 8.04 7.82 15.97
N HIS A 4 9.21 7.93 15.34
CA HIS A 4 9.55 9.05 14.48
C HIS A 4 9.92 8.56 13.06
N ILE A 5 9.20 9.08 12.07
CA ILE A 5 9.39 8.80 10.64
C ILE A 5 9.83 10.10 9.96
N LYS A 6 10.91 10.03 9.18
CA LYS A 6 11.40 11.19 8.41
C LYS A 6 10.59 11.37 7.14
N SER A 7 10.49 12.61 6.68
CA SER A 7 9.86 12.90 5.38
C SER A 7 10.57 12.16 4.24
N GLY A 8 9.79 11.54 3.37
CA GLY A 8 10.28 10.78 2.23
C GLY A 8 10.65 9.32 2.52
N GLU A 9 10.70 8.90 3.81
CA GLU A 9 10.98 7.49 4.13
C GLU A 9 9.85 6.55 3.65
N THR A 10 10.26 5.37 3.27
CA THR A 10 9.35 4.23 3.04
C THR A 10 9.41 3.31 4.25
N ILE A 11 8.30 3.14 4.94
CA ILE A 11 8.17 2.31 6.14
C ILE A 11 7.30 1.09 5.82
N GLY A 12 7.87 -0.10 5.98
CA GLY A 12 7.09 -1.34 6.02
C GLY A 12 6.43 -1.51 7.39
N ILE A 13 5.20 -2.01 7.44
CA ILE A 13 4.49 -2.30 8.69
C ILE A 13 4.01 -3.74 8.65
N ILE A 14 4.47 -4.55 9.61
CA ILE A 14 4.15 -5.96 9.69
C ILE A 14 3.79 -6.37 11.13
N GLY A 15 3.15 -7.51 11.26
CA GLY A 15 2.73 -8.09 12.54
C GLY A 15 1.56 -9.04 12.37
N GLY A 16 1.23 -9.79 13.38
CA GLY A 16 0.13 -10.76 13.39
C GLY A 16 -1.24 -10.13 13.05
N THR A 17 -2.20 -10.98 12.71
CA THR A 17 -3.58 -10.53 12.52
C THR A 17 -4.13 -9.95 13.83
N GLY A 18 -4.76 -8.77 13.75
CA GLY A 18 -5.32 -8.10 14.93
C GLY A 18 -4.31 -7.34 15.81
N CYS A 19 -3.02 -7.29 15.48
CA CYS A 19 -2.02 -6.55 16.27
C CYS A 19 -2.11 -5.02 16.19
N GLY A 20 -3.09 -4.46 15.45
CA GLY A 20 -3.36 -3.02 15.43
C GLY A 20 -2.79 -2.25 14.23
N LYS A 21 -2.26 -2.89 13.18
CA LYS A 21 -1.69 -2.23 11.99
C LYS A 21 -2.63 -1.20 11.35
N SER A 22 -3.85 -1.62 10.98
CA SER A 22 -4.83 -0.72 10.37
C SER A 22 -5.29 0.38 11.34
N SER A 23 -5.41 0.08 12.64
CA SER A 23 -5.70 1.10 13.66
C SER A 23 -4.60 2.15 13.71
N PHE A 24 -3.33 1.72 13.69
CA PHE A 24 -2.17 2.62 13.68
C PHE A 24 -2.20 3.59 12.48
N VAL A 25 -2.37 3.08 11.26
CA VAL A 25 -2.37 3.95 10.07
C VAL A 25 -3.61 4.84 9.99
N ASN A 26 -4.74 4.41 10.54
CA ASN A 26 -5.97 5.17 10.58
C ASN A 26 -5.92 6.38 11.53
N LEU A 27 -5.02 6.38 12.52
CA LEU A 27 -4.77 7.54 13.37
C LEU A 27 -4.08 8.67 12.58
N ILE A 28 -3.24 8.34 11.60
CA ILE A 28 -2.50 9.33 10.80
C ILE A 28 -3.44 10.14 9.91
N SER A 29 -4.43 9.48 9.29
CA SER A 29 -5.48 10.14 8.48
C SER A 29 -6.64 10.67 9.32
N ARG A 30 -6.52 10.58 10.65
CA ARG A 30 -7.53 11.01 11.63
C ARG A 30 -8.92 10.41 11.33
N LEU A 31 -8.98 9.08 11.08
CA LEU A 31 -10.24 8.35 11.13
C LEU A 31 -10.67 8.11 12.58
N TYR A 32 -9.72 8.13 13.51
CA TYR A 32 -9.91 8.06 14.96
C TYR A 32 -8.93 9.03 15.63
N ASP A 33 -9.32 9.61 16.74
CA ASP A 33 -8.44 10.39 17.60
C ASP A 33 -7.77 9.48 18.65
N VAL A 34 -6.55 9.80 19.04
CA VAL A 34 -5.86 9.11 20.14
C VAL A 34 -6.50 9.50 21.47
N LYS A 35 -6.56 8.55 22.42
CA LYS A 35 -7.02 8.82 23.79
C LYS A 35 -5.95 9.57 24.58
N ASP A 36 -4.70 9.14 24.45
CA ASP A 36 -3.54 9.69 25.13
C ASP A 36 -2.41 9.89 24.10
N GLY A 37 -1.58 10.90 24.34
CA GLY A 37 -0.49 11.27 23.45
C GLY A 37 -0.95 12.10 22.25
N SER A 38 -0.14 12.06 21.18
CA SER A 38 -0.36 12.84 19.96
C SER A 38 0.11 12.08 18.72
N VAL A 39 -0.50 12.36 17.58
CA VAL A 39 -0.02 11.97 16.27
C VAL A 39 0.25 13.24 15.49
N CYS A 40 1.49 13.41 15.02
CA CYS A 40 1.88 14.61 14.29
C CYS A 40 2.21 14.27 12.83
N VAL A 41 1.73 15.10 11.90
CA VAL A 41 2.10 15.10 10.48
C VAL A 41 2.72 16.46 10.18
N GLY A 42 3.93 16.49 9.59
CA GLY A 42 4.66 17.73 9.36
C GLY A 42 4.97 18.53 10.62
N GLY A 43 5.03 17.87 11.80
CA GLY A 43 5.30 18.50 13.10
C GLY A 43 4.08 19.11 13.79
N VAL A 44 2.89 19.03 13.21
CA VAL A 44 1.63 19.55 13.74
C VAL A 44 0.74 18.37 14.15
N ASP A 45 0.11 18.44 15.32
CA ASP A 45 -0.85 17.41 15.76
C ASP A 45 -2.01 17.32 14.77
N VAL A 46 -2.37 16.10 14.38
CA VAL A 46 -3.45 15.88 13.41
C VAL A 46 -4.78 16.48 13.85
N ARG A 47 -4.99 16.69 15.15
CA ARG A 47 -6.18 17.33 15.72
C ARG A 47 -6.25 18.84 15.49
N GLU A 48 -5.12 19.48 15.20
CA GLU A 48 -5.02 20.92 14.92
C GLU A 48 -5.26 21.25 13.45
N TYR A 49 -5.21 20.25 12.56
CA TYR A 49 -5.53 20.43 11.14
C TYR A 49 -7.03 20.57 10.90
N ASP A 50 -7.39 21.38 9.91
CA ASP A 50 -8.63 21.14 9.19
C ASP A 50 -8.62 19.75 8.58
N ILE A 51 -9.74 19.01 8.70
CA ILE A 51 -9.77 17.58 8.36
C ILE A 51 -9.65 17.32 6.85
N GLU A 52 -10.18 18.24 6.03
CA GLU A 52 -10.06 18.15 4.58
C GLU A 52 -8.61 18.37 4.15
N THR A 53 -7.98 19.43 4.68
CA THR A 53 -6.57 19.74 4.44
C THR A 53 -5.68 18.55 4.84
N LEU A 54 -5.89 17.93 6.01
CA LEU A 54 -5.11 16.76 6.42
C LEU A 54 -5.28 15.60 5.44
N ARG A 55 -6.52 15.32 5.02
CA ARG A 55 -6.83 14.19 4.13
C ARG A 55 -6.48 14.44 2.67
N ASP A 56 -6.19 15.65 2.29
CA ASP A 56 -5.58 15.96 0.99
C ASP A 56 -4.08 15.65 0.99
N GLU A 57 -3.41 15.91 2.10
CA GLU A 57 -1.99 15.62 2.26
C GLU A 57 -1.69 14.16 2.64
N VAL A 58 -2.67 13.43 3.20
CA VAL A 58 -2.55 12.02 3.62
C VAL A 58 -3.52 11.15 2.82
N SER A 59 -3.02 10.49 1.78
CA SER A 59 -3.82 9.57 0.98
C SER A 59 -3.74 8.15 1.50
N VAL A 60 -4.88 7.45 1.52
CA VAL A 60 -4.99 6.07 2.00
C VAL A 60 -5.58 5.18 0.91
N VAL A 61 -4.88 4.09 0.59
CA VAL A 61 -5.39 3.00 -0.24
C VAL A 61 -5.72 1.83 0.69
N LEU A 62 -6.99 1.53 0.82
CA LEU A 62 -7.49 0.52 1.76
C LEU A 62 -7.32 -0.90 1.22
N GLN A 63 -7.32 -1.90 2.10
CA GLN A 63 -7.34 -3.31 1.73
C GLN A 63 -8.54 -3.67 0.85
N LYS A 64 -9.72 -3.17 1.18
CA LYS A 64 -10.94 -3.32 0.36
C LYS A 64 -11.05 -2.15 -0.61
N ASN A 65 -10.54 -2.34 -1.80
CA ASN A 65 -10.58 -1.35 -2.85
C ASN A 65 -11.96 -1.28 -3.52
N VAL A 66 -12.54 -0.10 -3.60
CA VAL A 66 -13.85 0.14 -4.20
C VAL A 66 -13.71 1.09 -5.39
N LEU A 67 -14.29 0.68 -6.52
CA LEU A 67 -14.52 1.54 -7.67
C LEU A 67 -16.02 1.82 -7.80
N PHE A 68 -16.36 2.96 -8.39
CA PHE A 68 -17.72 3.39 -8.60
C PHE A 68 -18.15 3.21 -10.06
N SER A 69 -19.43 3.16 -10.31
CA SER A 69 -19.96 3.16 -11.68
C SER A 69 -19.55 4.44 -12.41
N GLY A 70 -19.01 4.31 -13.60
CA GLY A 70 -18.49 5.39 -14.40
C GLY A 70 -17.28 4.95 -15.23
N THR A 71 -16.68 5.86 -15.97
CA THR A 71 -15.46 5.54 -16.73
C THR A 71 -14.25 5.36 -15.80
N ILE A 72 -13.15 4.83 -16.33
CA ILE A 72 -11.86 4.83 -15.60
C ILE A 72 -11.48 6.27 -15.24
N LEU A 73 -11.63 7.24 -16.15
CA LEU A 73 -11.34 8.66 -15.86
C LEU A 73 -12.20 9.21 -14.72
N ASP A 74 -13.50 8.91 -14.71
CA ASP A 74 -14.38 9.34 -13.62
C ASP A 74 -13.90 8.77 -12.28
N ASN A 75 -13.52 7.48 -12.27
CA ASN A 75 -12.98 6.85 -11.08
C ASN A 75 -11.66 7.44 -10.60
N LEU A 76 -10.78 7.85 -11.50
CA LEU A 76 -9.52 8.49 -11.15
C LEU A 76 -9.75 9.91 -10.57
N ARG A 77 -10.67 10.68 -11.16
CA ARG A 77 -11.03 12.02 -10.72
C ARG A 77 -11.67 12.11 -9.33
N TRP A 78 -12.07 11.00 -8.74
CA TRP A 78 -12.36 10.97 -7.30
C TRP A 78 -11.15 11.30 -6.42
N GLY A 79 -9.93 11.24 -6.96
CA GLY A 79 -8.71 11.73 -6.30
C GLY A 79 -8.53 13.24 -6.42
N ASP A 80 -8.80 13.79 -7.61
CA ASP A 80 -8.81 15.23 -7.91
C ASP A 80 -9.78 15.50 -9.06
N ASP A 81 -10.89 16.19 -8.76
CA ASP A 81 -11.95 16.50 -9.72
C ASP A 81 -11.48 17.36 -10.89
N ASN A 82 -10.39 18.12 -10.70
CA ASN A 82 -9.82 19.01 -11.71
C ASN A 82 -8.70 18.36 -12.53
N ALA A 83 -8.34 17.10 -12.21
CA ALA A 83 -7.25 16.41 -12.90
C ALA A 83 -7.52 16.32 -14.40
N THR A 84 -6.54 16.74 -15.19
CA THR A 84 -6.52 16.57 -16.64
C THR A 84 -6.42 15.10 -17.01
N LYS A 85 -6.73 14.76 -18.27
CA LYS A 85 -6.57 13.41 -18.76
C LYS A 85 -5.10 12.95 -18.70
N GLU A 86 -4.19 13.86 -18.97
CA GLU A 86 -2.74 13.65 -18.96
C GLU A 86 -2.23 13.31 -17.54
N GLU A 87 -2.71 14.01 -16.52
CA GLU A 87 -2.39 13.74 -15.12
C GLU A 87 -2.95 12.37 -14.69
N CYS A 88 -4.17 12.05 -15.10
CA CYS A 88 -4.74 10.72 -14.86
C CYS A 88 -3.91 9.59 -15.51
N ILE A 89 -3.42 9.81 -16.74
CA ILE A 89 -2.55 8.86 -17.44
C ILE A 89 -1.21 8.71 -16.71
N GLU A 90 -0.60 9.81 -16.26
CA GLU A 90 0.66 9.74 -15.53
C GLU A 90 0.52 9.02 -14.19
N ALA A 91 -0.55 9.30 -13.44
CA ALA A 91 -0.86 8.56 -12.20
C ALA A 91 -1.05 7.05 -12.47
N CYS A 92 -1.71 6.69 -13.57
CA CYS A 92 -1.87 5.29 -13.98
C CYS A 92 -0.53 4.62 -14.34
N LYS A 93 0.40 5.35 -14.98
CA LYS A 93 1.75 4.84 -15.26
C LYS A 93 2.53 4.59 -13.96
N GLN A 94 2.42 5.49 -12.98
CA GLN A 94 3.07 5.33 -11.67
C GLN A 94 2.50 4.13 -10.90
N ALA A 95 1.21 3.83 -11.06
CA ALA A 95 0.53 2.68 -10.47
C ALA A 95 0.60 1.41 -11.36
N CYS A 96 1.32 1.43 -12.49
CA CYS A 96 1.38 0.36 -13.49
C CYS A 96 -0.02 -0.05 -14.00
N ALA A 97 -0.98 0.87 -14.03
CA ALA A 97 -2.34 0.63 -14.48
C ALA A 97 -2.49 0.83 -15.99
N ASP A 98 -1.68 1.68 -16.59
CA ASP A 98 -1.68 2.00 -18.03
C ASP A 98 -1.49 0.76 -18.90
N GLU A 99 -0.65 -0.19 -18.49
CA GLU A 99 -0.37 -1.42 -19.23
C GLU A 99 -1.64 -2.24 -19.55
N PHE A 100 -2.61 -2.32 -18.64
CA PHE A 100 -3.85 -3.02 -18.92
C PHE A 100 -4.92 -2.12 -19.53
N ILE A 101 -4.95 -0.83 -19.17
CA ILE A 101 -5.90 0.14 -19.72
C ILE A 101 -5.72 0.28 -21.22
N GLU A 102 -4.48 0.39 -21.69
CA GLU A 102 -4.16 0.51 -23.13
C GLU A 102 -4.58 -0.71 -23.97
N ARG A 103 -4.80 -1.87 -23.32
CA ARG A 103 -5.31 -3.08 -23.97
C ARG A 103 -6.83 -3.18 -24.01
N MET A 104 -7.54 -2.30 -23.27
CA MET A 104 -8.99 -2.24 -23.27
C MET A 104 -9.50 -1.53 -24.53
N PRO A 105 -10.63 -1.95 -25.14
CA PRO A 105 -11.14 -1.32 -26.37
C PRO A 105 -11.35 0.18 -26.25
N ASP A 106 -11.96 0.61 -25.14
CA ASP A 106 -12.29 2.03 -24.87
C ASP A 106 -11.25 2.72 -23.98
N LYS A 107 -10.12 2.04 -23.66
CA LYS A 107 -9.02 2.57 -22.87
C LYS A 107 -9.51 3.27 -21.59
N TYR A 108 -9.16 4.54 -21.40
CA TYR A 108 -9.54 5.35 -20.23
C TYR A 108 -11.05 5.68 -20.17
N ASP A 109 -11.75 5.54 -21.28
CA ASP A 109 -13.21 5.72 -21.36
C ASP A 109 -13.96 4.41 -21.08
N THR A 110 -13.25 3.32 -20.78
CA THR A 110 -13.83 2.03 -20.40
C THR A 110 -14.71 2.18 -19.17
N TRP A 111 -15.96 1.69 -19.26
CA TRP A 111 -16.91 1.71 -18.17
C TRP A 111 -16.57 0.72 -17.09
N ILE A 112 -16.56 1.18 -15.85
CA ILE A 112 -16.41 0.37 -14.63
C ILE A 112 -17.78 0.18 -14.01
N GLU A 113 -18.11 -1.05 -13.67
CA GLU A 113 -19.33 -1.38 -12.94
C GLU A 113 -19.19 -1.08 -11.44
N GLN A 114 -20.32 -0.95 -10.74
CA GLN A 114 -20.33 -0.72 -9.30
C GLN A 114 -19.47 -1.76 -8.55
N GLY A 115 -18.54 -1.28 -7.75
CA GLY A 115 -17.59 -2.12 -7.01
C GLY A 115 -16.43 -2.65 -7.88
N GLY A 116 -16.38 -2.31 -9.17
CA GLY A 116 -15.33 -2.78 -10.08
C GLY A 116 -15.43 -4.28 -10.39
N THR A 117 -16.66 -4.81 -10.54
CA THR A 117 -16.91 -6.25 -10.76
C THR A 117 -16.40 -6.75 -12.11
N ASN A 118 -16.27 -5.86 -13.08
CA ASN A 118 -15.78 -6.14 -14.43
C ASN A 118 -14.25 -5.97 -14.61
N VAL A 119 -13.51 -5.73 -13.52
CA VAL A 119 -12.04 -5.70 -13.53
C VAL A 119 -11.47 -6.65 -12.48
N SER A 120 -10.25 -7.16 -12.70
CA SER A 120 -9.60 -8.05 -11.74
C SER A 120 -9.24 -7.33 -10.43
N GLY A 121 -8.99 -8.09 -9.36
CA GLY A 121 -8.57 -7.54 -8.07
C GLY A 121 -7.31 -6.68 -8.19
N GLY A 122 -6.29 -7.15 -8.92
CA GLY A 122 -5.05 -6.40 -9.15
C GLY A 122 -5.25 -5.15 -10.03
N GLN A 123 -6.14 -5.19 -11.03
CA GLN A 123 -6.50 -4.00 -11.81
C GLN A 123 -7.19 -2.95 -10.95
N ARG A 124 -8.16 -3.37 -10.13
CA ARG A 124 -8.87 -2.51 -9.18
C ARG A 124 -7.93 -1.84 -8.20
N GLN A 125 -7.00 -2.59 -7.63
CA GLN A 125 -5.98 -2.04 -6.71
C GLN A 125 -5.12 -0.97 -7.39
N ARG A 126 -4.62 -1.24 -8.59
CA ARG A 126 -3.80 -0.27 -9.34
C ARG A 126 -4.56 1.00 -9.68
N LEU A 127 -5.85 0.91 -10.00
CA LEU A 127 -6.70 2.10 -10.21
C LEU A 127 -6.90 2.90 -8.91
N CYS A 128 -7.08 2.22 -7.77
CA CYS A 128 -7.17 2.90 -6.47
C CYS A 128 -5.86 3.55 -6.04
N ILE A 129 -4.71 2.93 -6.36
CA ILE A 129 -3.39 3.54 -6.15
C ILE A 129 -3.25 4.78 -7.04
N ALA A 130 -3.57 4.70 -8.34
CA ALA A 130 -3.53 5.84 -9.25
C ALA A 130 -4.42 7.00 -8.77
N ARG A 131 -5.64 6.70 -8.29
CA ARG A 131 -6.54 7.67 -7.66
C ARG A 131 -5.89 8.39 -6.48
N ALA A 132 -5.22 7.65 -5.60
CA ALA A 132 -4.55 8.21 -4.43
C ALA A 132 -3.36 9.10 -4.81
N LEU A 133 -2.65 8.76 -5.89
CA LEU A 133 -1.50 9.52 -6.39
C LEU A 133 -1.89 10.86 -7.01
N LEU A 134 -3.11 10.98 -7.58
CA LEU A 134 -3.62 12.24 -8.14
C LEU A 134 -3.75 13.36 -7.11
N LYS A 135 -3.88 13.04 -5.84
CA LYS A 135 -3.85 14.04 -4.75
C LYS A 135 -2.45 14.63 -4.50
N HIS A 136 -1.41 14.10 -5.11
CA HIS A 136 -0.02 14.48 -4.85
C HIS A 136 0.34 14.48 -3.35
N PRO A 137 0.01 13.42 -2.60
CA PRO A 137 0.05 13.42 -1.14
C PRO A 137 1.48 13.54 -0.60
N LYS A 138 1.62 14.12 0.59
CA LYS A 138 2.87 14.10 1.37
C LYS A 138 3.08 12.77 2.09
N VAL A 139 1.97 12.10 2.44
CA VAL A 139 1.98 10.77 3.05
C VAL A 139 1.05 9.84 2.27
N LEU A 140 1.58 8.74 1.78
CA LEU A 140 0.81 7.68 1.10
C LEU A 140 0.79 6.44 1.98
N ILE A 141 -0.42 6.02 2.37
CA ILE A 141 -0.65 4.81 3.17
C ILE A 141 -1.24 3.74 2.25
N LEU A 142 -0.60 2.58 2.23
CA LEU A 142 -1.02 1.39 1.50
C LEU A 142 -1.36 0.30 2.53
N ASP A 143 -2.64 0.15 2.88
CA ASP A 143 -3.09 -0.85 3.86
C ASP A 143 -3.43 -2.16 3.15
N ASP A 144 -2.46 -3.08 3.12
CA ASP A 144 -2.49 -4.41 2.44
C ASP A 144 -3.02 -4.33 0.99
N SER A 145 -2.81 -3.17 0.37
CA SER A 145 -3.42 -2.79 -0.91
C SER A 145 -2.71 -3.37 -2.12
N THR A 146 -1.60 -4.10 -1.96
CA THR A 146 -0.92 -4.82 -3.05
C THR A 146 -1.10 -6.34 -2.97
N SER A 147 -1.92 -6.83 -2.05
CA SER A 147 -2.12 -8.27 -1.80
C SER A 147 -2.69 -9.04 -3.01
N ALA A 148 -3.50 -8.40 -3.85
CA ALA A 148 -4.05 -8.98 -5.08
C ALA A 148 -3.21 -8.67 -6.34
N VAL A 149 -2.09 -7.94 -6.21
CA VAL A 149 -1.15 -7.65 -7.28
C VAL A 149 -0.06 -8.73 -7.29
N ASP A 150 0.34 -9.20 -8.47
CA ASP A 150 1.44 -10.15 -8.60
C ASP A 150 2.77 -9.51 -8.20
N THR A 151 3.74 -10.35 -7.80
CA THR A 151 5.03 -9.90 -7.25
C THR A 151 5.82 -9.02 -8.22
N ALA A 152 5.77 -9.33 -9.53
CA ALA A 152 6.51 -8.55 -10.53
C ALA A 152 5.92 -7.14 -10.70
N THR A 153 4.60 -7.04 -10.70
CA THR A 153 3.89 -5.74 -10.76
C THR A 153 4.07 -4.95 -9.45
N ASP A 154 4.02 -5.60 -8.29
CA ASP A 154 4.31 -4.94 -6.99
C ASP A 154 5.71 -4.33 -6.96
N ALA A 155 6.73 -5.05 -7.46
CA ALA A 155 8.09 -4.53 -7.58
C ALA A 155 8.18 -3.29 -8.51
N LYS A 156 7.48 -3.30 -9.65
CA LYS A 156 7.41 -2.15 -10.57
C LYS A 156 6.75 -0.93 -9.91
N ILE A 157 5.65 -1.13 -9.16
CA ILE A 157 4.97 -0.05 -8.42
C ILE A 157 5.92 0.57 -7.41
N LYS A 158 6.65 -0.23 -6.64
CA LYS A 158 7.65 0.25 -5.67
C LYS A 158 8.78 1.02 -6.34
N GLN A 159 9.29 0.51 -7.46
CA GLN A 159 10.30 1.23 -8.25
C GLN A 159 9.77 2.56 -8.77
N ALA A 160 8.53 2.61 -9.24
CA ALA A 160 7.88 3.86 -9.64
C ALA A 160 7.75 4.82 -8.46
N PHE A 161 7.38 4.36 -7.27
CA PHE A 161 7.32 5.19 -6.07
C PHE A 161 8.70 5.76 -5.69
N ALA A 162 9.75 4.97 -5.76
CA ALA A 162 11.10 5.41 -5.44
C ALA A 162 11.60 6.50 -6.40
N THR A 163 11.22 6.42 -7.68
CA THR A 163 11.73 7.32 -8.73
C THR A 163 10.83 8.51 -9.02
N LYS A 164 9.50 8.34 -8.91
CA LYS A 164 8.52 9.35 -9.33
C LYS A 164 7.96 10.18 -8.17
N ILE A 165 7.91 9.61 -6.98
CA ILE A 165 7.43 10.29 -5.77
C ILE A 165 8.42 10.14 -4.60
N PRO A 166 9.72 10.47 -4.79
CA PRO A 166 10.74 10.25 -3.75
C PRO A 166 10.51 11.08 -2.49
N GLY A 167 9.85 12.24 -2.61
CA GLY A 167 9.56 13.13 -1.48
C GLY A 167 8.31 12.74 -0.66
N THR A 168 7.50 11.80 -1.16
CA THR A 168 6.33 11.31 -0.44
C THR A 168 6.74 10.28 0.61
N THR A 169 6.31 10.43 1.85
CA THR A 169 6.46 9.41 2.89
C THR A 169 5.48 8.25 2.61
N LYS A 170 5.97 7.03 2.59
CA LYS A 170 5.17 5.84 2.26
C LYS A 170 5.07 4.90 3.46
N LEU A 171 3.86 4.53 3.82
CA LEU A 171 3.58 3.53 4.86
C LEU A 171 2.93 2.32 4.19
N ILE A 172 3.63 1.20 4.14
CA ILE A 172 3.19 -0.02 3.46
C ILE A 172 2.86 -1.08 4.50
N VAL A 173 1.59 -1.25 4.79
CA VAL A 173 1.12 -2.36 5.63
C VAL A 173 1.04 -3.61 4.76
N SER A 174 1.72 -4.66 5.17
CA SER A 174 1.68 -5.94 4.46
C SER A 174 1.78 -7.12 5.42
N GLN A 175 1.18 -8.23 5.01
CA GLN A 175 1.38 -9.53 5.64
C GLN A 175 2.57 -10.28 5.04
N ARG A 176 3.08 -9.85 3.86
CA ARG A 176 4.20 -10.48 3.15
C ARG A 176 5.48 -9.68 3.35
N ILE A 177 6.53 -10.32 3.86
CA ILE A 177 7.84 -9.69 4.03
C ILE A 177 8.42 -9.26 2.68
N SER A 178 8.25 -10.06 1.62
CA SER A 178 8.67 -9.69 0.25
C SER A 178 8.12 -8.36 -0.24
N SER A 179 7.00 -7.91 0.31
CA SER A 179 6.40 -6.62 -0.04
C SER A 179 7.02 -5.44 0.70
N ILE A 180 7.79 -5.64 1.76
CA ILE A 180 8.32 -4.57 2.62
C ILE A 180 9.81 -4.68 2.94
N GLN A 181 10.48 -5.77 2.54
CA GLN A 181 11.90 -6.00 2.88
C GLN A 181 12.85 -4.92 2.34
N ASP A 182 12.47 -4.25 1.24
CA ASP A 182 13.25 -3.18 0.62
C ASP A 182 12.87 -1.78 1.16
N ALA A 183 12.01 -1.69 2.19
CA ALA A 183 11.68 -0.43 2.85
C ALA A 183 12.89 0.11 3.64
N ASP A 184 12.97 1.44 3.81
CA ASP A 184 14.05 2.06 4.58
C ASP A 184 14.11 1.53 6.01
N ARG A 185 12.93 1.34 6.63
CA ARG A 185 12.77 0.69 7.93
C ARG A 185 11.45 -0.09 7.97
N ILE A 186 11.38 -1.06 8.86
CA ILE A 186 10.21 -1.89 9.07
C ILE A 186 9.76 -1.77 10.52
N LEU A 187 8.49 -1.44 10.72
CA LEU A 187 7.81 -1.43 12.00
C LEU A 187 7.17 -2.81 12.23
N VAL A 188 7.63 -3.50 13.25
CA VAL A 188 7.04 -4.77 13.70
C VAL A 188 6.11 -4.48 14.86
N LEU A 189 4.81 -4.69 14.65
CA LEU A 189 3.78 -4.55 15.68
C LEU A 189 3.41 -5.91 16.26
N ASP A 190 3.37 -5.99 17.56
CA ASP A 190 2.90 -7.16 18.30
C ASP A 190 2.00 -6.71 19.46
N ASN A 191 0.76 -7.24 19.50
CA ASN A 191 -0.22 -6.94 20.55
C ASN A 191 -0.42 -5.41 20.84
N GLY A 192 -0.36 -4.57 19.81
CA GLY A 192 -0.54 -3.12 19.92
C GLY A 192 0.71 -2.35 20.36
N GLU A 193 1.85 -3.02 20.51
CA GLU A 193 3.13 -2.42 20.89
C GLU A 193 4.16 -2.55 19.76
N ILE A 194 5.19 -1.69 19.80
CA ILE A 194 6.34 -1.81 18.89
C ILE A 194 7.24 -2.93 19.39
N SER A 195 7.30 -4.04 18.65
CA SER A 195 8.26 -5.11 18.90
C SER A 195 9.64 -4.79 18.31
N GLY A 196 9.69 -4.07 17.19
CA GLY A 196 10.93 -3.65 16.56
C GLY A 196 10.70 -2.57 15.50
N PHE A 197 11.76 -1.78 15.25
CA PHE A 197 11.76 -0.75 14.22
C PHE A 197 13.18 -0.52 13.69
N ASP A 198 13.55 -1.22 12.63
CA ASP A 198 14.88 -1.11 11.99
C ASP A 198 14.81 -1.63 10.54
N THR A 199 15.97 -1.77 9.89
CA THR A 199 16.07 -2.39 8.56
C THR A 199 15.75 -3.88 8.59
N HIS A 200 15.44 -4.45 7.42
CA HIS A 200 15.17 -5.89 7.26
C HIS A 200 16.27 -6.77 7.87
N GLU A 201 17.53 -6.49 7.53
CA GLU A 201 18.69 -7.28 7.97
C GLU A 201 18.82 -7.30 9.49
N LYS A 202 18.74 -6.12 10.12
CA LYS A 202 18.83 -6.00 11.56
C LYS A 202 17.67 -6.67 12.29
N LEU A 203 16.45 -6.59 11.73
CA LEU A 203 15.29 -7.24 12.34
C LEU A 203 15.37 -8.76 12.26
N ILE A 204 15.93 -9.33 11.18
CA ILE A 204 16.20 -10.78 11.11
C ILE A 204 17.16 -11.20 12.24
N GLU A 205 18.18 -10.42 12.53
CA GLU A 205 19.17 -10.75 13.56
C GLU A 205 18.63 -10.56 14.99
N SER A 206 17.90 -9.48 15.23
CA SER A 206 17.57 -9.01 16.58
C SER A 206 16.12 -9.22 17.02
N ASN A 207 15.16 -9.34 16.09
CA ASN A 207 13.73 -9.40 16.42
C ASN A 207 13.17 -10.82 16.21
N LYS A 208 12.76 -11.47 17.30
CA LYS A 208 12.23 -12.83 17.27
C LYS A 208 10.93 -12.92 16.46
N VAL A 209 10.00 -11.99 16.67
CA VAL A 209 8.69 -11.99 15.99
C VAL A 209 8.86 -11.84 14.47
N TYR A 210 9.74 -10.92 14.05
CA TYR A 210 10.03 -10.71 12.64
C TYR A 210 10.68 -11.94 12.00
N ARG A 211 11.62 -12.56 12.68
CA ARG A 211 12.32 -13.77 12.22
C ARG A 211 11.35 -14.94 12.06
N GLU A 212 10.48 -15.18 13.02
CA GLU A 212 9.46 -16.23 12.94
C GLU A 212 8.55 -16.04 11.71
N ILE A 213 8.10 -14.80 11.43
CA ILE A 213 7.30 -14.51 10.24
C ILE A 213 8.12 -14.78 8.97
N TYR A 214 9.39 -14.39 8.95
CA TYR A 214 10.28 -14.58 7.81
C TYR A 214 10.53 -16.08 7.51
N GLU A 215 10.83 -16.87 8.53
CA GLU A 215 11.06 -18.31 8.41
C GLU A 215 9.83 -19.04 7.88
N VAL A 216 8.64 -18.74 8.40
CA VAL A 216 7.40 -19.33 7.92
C VAL A 216 7.14 -19.01 6.44
N GLN A 217 7.45 -17.78 6.00
CA GLN A 217 7.21 -17.37 4.60
C GLN A 217 8.26 -17.90 3.63
N THR A 218 9.49 -18.14 4.09
CA THR A 218 10.56 -18.68 3.25
C THR A 218 10.56 -20.20 3.19
N GLN A 219 10.19 -20.89 4.28
CA GLN A 219 10.12 -22.35 4.33
C GLN A 219 8.84 -22.90 3.70
N GLY A 220 7.73 -22.17 3.75
CA GLY A 220 6.46 -22.57 3.10
C GLY A 220 6.46 -22.48 1.57
N GLY A 221 7.50 -21.91 0.96
CA GLY A 221 7.68 -21.85 -0.51
C GLY A 221 8.47 -23.04 -1.10
N GLY A 222 9.02 -23.91 -0.26
CA GLY A 222 9.89 -25.02 -0.70
C GLY A 222 9.19 -26.35 -0.96
N ASP A 223 7.98 -26.57 -0.43
CA ASP A 223 7.35 -27.91 -0.42
C ASP A 223 6.30 -28.16 -1.51
N PHE A 224 6.04 -27.22 -2.41
CA PHE A 224 5.01 -27.40 -3.46
C PHE A 224 5.55 -27.81 -4.83
N ASP A 225 6.87 -27.80 -5.08
CA ASP A 225 7.45 -28.14 -6.39
C ASP A 225 8.04 -29.57 -6.48
N GLU A 226 8.13 -30.35 -5.38
CA GLU A 226 8.67 -31.71 -5.41
C GLU A 226 7.66 -32.86 -5.50
N GLN A 227 6.34 -32.60 -5.58
CA GLN A 227 5.32 -33.68 -5.68
C GLN A 227 4.56 -33.75 -7.01
N LYS A 228 5.18 -33.38 -8.13
CA LYS A 228 4.65 -33.70 -9.48
C LYS A 228 5.72 -34.27 -10.41
N GLY A 229 6.36 -35.31 -9.99
CA GLY A 229 7.31 -36.04 -10.83
C GLY A 229 7.52 -37.45 -10.36
N GLY A 230 6.50 -38.31 -10.50
CA GLY A 230 6.64 -39.73 -10.23
C GLY A 230 5.32 -40.48 -10.24
N GLU A 231 5.21 -41.29 -11.28
CA GLU A 231 4.22 -42.36 -11.51
C GLU A 231 3.23 -42.11 -12.65
N ASP A 232 3.74 -42.44 -13.81
CA ASP A 232 2.97 -43.14 -14.83
C ASP A 232 3.93 -44.03 -15.62
N ASN A 233 4.08 -45.26 -15.17
CA ASN A 233 4.50 -46.43 -15.96
C ASN A 233 3.97 -47.67 -15.26
N GLU A 234 2.79 -48.13 -15.75
CA GLU A 234 2.46 -49.51 -16.11
C GLU A 234 1.07 -49.55 -16.75
#